data_30ebb8d6e70321b8df1383666ac7f7d2
#
_entry.id   30ebb8d6e70321b8df1383666ac7f7d2
#
_cell.length_a   1.000
_cell.length_b   1.000
_cell.length_c   1.000
_cell.angle_alpha   90.00
_cell.angle_beta   90.00
_cell.angle_gamma   90.00
#
_symmetry.space_group_name_H-M   'P 1'
#
loop_
_entity.id
_entity.type
_entity.pdbx_description
1 polymer ?
#
loop_
_entity_poly.entity_id
_entity_poly.type
_entity_poly.pdbx_seq_one_letter_code
_entity_poly.pdbx_strand_id
1 'polypeptide(L)'
;MNVYERTQQRLKTVFDLFDNIYVSFSGGKDSGVLLNLCIDYIRQHGLQRRIGVFHMDYEIQYRDTLDYVNRTLAANADILDVYRVCIPFKVQTCTSMFQQYWRPWDGSMRDIWVREMPEGSLTQHDFPFFTDEMWDYEFQNRFAEWLHRRSGAKRTCCLIGIRTQESFNRWRTIYSDRNHYRFAGKRWIRQWVGSGICNAYPLYDWLTTDVWTANGRFGWSYNRLYDLFYRAGVPLDSQRVASPFISPAIASLHLYKAIDPNTWGRMVGRVNGANFAALYGRTTAAGWQSVHLPQGMTWESYMHFLLSTLPEPIRRNYLEKLSVSIRFWRDKGGCLSDETITKLQKVGIRIEVGDRSAYRTDKRPVRMEYLDDISLPEFSHLPTFKRICICILKNDHACKYMGFAPNKNETQRRKKIMEKYESLL
;
A
#
# COMPACT_ATOMS: atom_id res chain seq x y z
N MET A 1 -26.46 9.86 -14.90
CA MET A 1 -25.07 9.60 -15.34
C MET A 1 -24.51 8.47 -14.51
N ASN A 2 -24.13 7.35 -15.14
CA ASN A 2 -23.55 6.19 -14.47
C ASN A 2 -22.04 6.39 -14.19
N VAL A 3 -21.39 5.44 -13.50
CA VAL A 3 -19.95 5.55 -13.13
C VAL A 3 -19.03 5.57 -14.36
N TYR A 4 -19.38 4.87 -15.44
CA TYR A 4 -18.63 4.88 -16.68
C TYR A 4 -18.66 6.26 -17.35
N GLU A 5 -19.83 6.84 -17.53
CA GLU A 5 -19.98 8.19 -18.12
C GLU A 5 -19.24 9.26 -17.33
N ARG A 6 -19.33 9.19 -15.98
CA ARG A 6 -18.54 10.09 -15.10
C ARG A 6 -17.04 9.89 -15.29
N THR A 7 -16.61 8.65 -15.50
CA THR A 7 -15.19 8.36 -15.73
C THR A 7 -14.72 8.86 -17.09
N GLN A 8 -15.54 8.77 -18.14
CA GLN A 8 -15.22 9.36 -19.43
C GLN A 8 -15.02 10.88 -19.33
N GLN A 9 -15.86 11.58 -18.57
CA GLN A 9 -15.67 13.02 -18.32
C GLN A 9 -14.40 13.32 -17.51
N ARG A 10 -14.02 12.44 -16.57
CA ARG A 10 -12.75 12.55 -15.82
C ARG A 10 -11.55 12.35 -16.74
N LEU A 11 -11.60 11.35 -17.59
CA LEU A 11 -10.56 11.12 -18.59
C LEU A 11 -10.42 12.31 -19.53
N LYS A 12 -11.53 12.84 -20.04
CA LYS A 12 -11.50 14.09 -20.83
C LYS A 12 -10.75 15.18 -20.09
N THR A 13 -11.08 15.41 -18.81
CA THR A 13 -10.41 16.41 -17.97
C THR A 13 -8.90 16.15 -17.86
N VAL A 14 -8.50 14.88 -17.68
CA VAL A 14 -7.09 14.53 -17.56
C VAL A 14 -6.37 14.76 -18.88
N PHE A 15 -6.92 14.27 -19.99
CA PHE A 15 -6.30 14.40 -21.31
C PHE A 15 -6.23 15.86 -21.80
N ASP A 16 -7.16 16.72 -21.38
CA ASP A 16 -7.16 18.16 -21.70
C ASP A 16 -6.12 18.96 -20.84
N LEU A 17 -5.87 18.54 -19.60
CA LEU A 17 -5.12 19.36 -18.65
C LEU A 17 -3.65 18.92 -18.44
N PHE A 18 -3.28 17.70 -18.85
CA PHE A 18 -1.96 17.15 -18.59
C PHE A 18 -1.23 16.78 -19.89
N ASP A 19 0.00 17.25 -19.98
CA ASP A 19 0.86 17.00 -21.14
C ASP A 19 1.45 15.60 -21.10
N ASN A 20 1.80 15.11 -19.89
CA ASN A 20 2.32 13.78 -19.66
C ASN A 20 1.39 12.99 -18.74
N ILE A 21 0.93 11.84 -19.21
CA ILE A 21 0.01 10.97 -18.48
C ILE A 21 0.60 9.58 -18.41
N TYR A 22 0.57 8.97 -17.24
CA TYR A 22 0.91 7.55 -17.09
C TYR A 22 -0.04 6.83 -16.13
N VAL A 23 -0.22 5.54 -16.36
CA VAL A 23 -1.07 4.66 -15.54
C VAL A 23 -0.19 3.81 -14.64
N SER A 24 -0.46 3.80 -13.33
CA SER A 24 0.13 2.83 -12.41
C SER A 24 -0.59 1.49 -12.56
N PHE A 25 0.06 0.55 -13.25
CA PHE A 25 -0.52 -0.73 -13.66
C PHE A 25 0.09 -1.89 -12.88
N SER A 26 -0.65 -2.44 -11.93
CA SER A 26 -0.22 -3.57 -11.10
C SER A 26 -0.57 -4.95 -11.68
N GLY A 27 -1.28 -5.03 -12.79
CA GLY A 27 -1.89 -6.26 -13.29
C GLY A 27 -3.14 -6.71 -12.52
N GLY A 28 -3.62 -5.89 -11.57
CA GLY A 28 -4.86 -6.13 -10.84
C GLY A 28 -6.10 -5.65 -11.61
N LYS A 29 -7.28 -6.10 -11.16
CA LYS A 29 -8.59 -5.81 -11.82
C LYS A 29 -8.86 -4.32 -11.99
N ASP A 30 -8.57 -3.52 -10.96
CA ASP A 30 -8.89 -2.10 -10.93
C ASP A 30 -7.94 -1.29 -11.83
N SER A 31 -6.63 -1.57 -11.77
CA SER A 31 -5.64 -0.95 -12.64
C SER A 31 -5.79 -1.41 -14.10
N GLY A 32 -6.26 -2.64 -14.32
CA GLY A 32 -6.56 -3.16 -15.64
C GLY A 32 -7.74 -2.43 -16.30
N VAL A 33 -8.84 -2.26 -15.58
CA VAL A 33 -9.99 -1.47 -16.05
C VAL A 33 -9.59 -0.03 -16.34
N LEU A 34 -8.79 0.60 -15.46
CA LEU A 34 -8.33 1.96 -15.68
C LEU A 34 -7.47 2.08 -16.95
N LEU A 35 -6.56 1.13 -17.17
CA LEU A 35 -5.72 1.11 -18.39
C LEU A 35 -6.57 0.92 -19.64
N ASN A 36 -7.50 -0.04 -19.64
CA ASN A 36 -8.41 -0.26 -20.76
C ASN A 36 -9.27 0.98 -21.07
N LEU A 37 -9.80 1.66 -20.06
CA LEU A 37 -10.54 2.91 -20.23
C LEU A 37 -9.69 4.01 -20.89
N CYS A 38 -8.41 4.12 -20.53
CA CYS A 38 -7.49 5.09 -21.15
C CYS A 38 -7.18 4.70 -22.61
N ILE A 39 -6.96 3.42 -22.89
CA ILE A 39 -6.72 2.89 -24.23
C ILE A 39 -7.93 3.17 -25.13
N ASP A 40 -9.12 2.80 -24.67
CA ASP A 40 -10.36 3.01 -25.41
C ASP A 40 -10.61 4.51 -25.63
N TYR A 41 -10.35 5.34 -24.63
CA TYR A 41 -10.50 6.80 -24.75
C TYR A 41 -9.59 7.36 -25.86
N ILE A 42 -8.32 6.96 -25.90
CA ILE A 42 -7.37 7.39 -26.94
C ILE A 42 -7.86 6.96 -28.33
N ARG A 43 -8.26 5.68 -28.48
CA ARG A 43 -8.69 5.12 -29.76
C ARG A 43 -10.00 5.72 -30.24
N GLN A 44 -11.00 5.83 -29.36
CA GLN A 44 -12.31 6.38 -29.71
C GLN A 44 -12.28 7.85 -30.12
N HIS A 45 -11.35 8.63 -29.54
CA HIS A 45 -11.19 10.06 -29.87
C HIS A 45 -10.09 10.33 -30.91
N GLY A 46 -9.45 9.30 -31.46
CA GLY A 46 -8.38 9.44 -32.45
C GLY A 46 -7.18 10.25 -31.96
N LEU A 47 -6.88 10.20 -30.67
CA LEU A 47 -5.82 11.03 -30.09
C LEU A 47 -4.44 10.55 -30.54
N GLN A 48 -3.67 11.43 -31.16
CA GLN A 48 -2.31 11.16 -31.61
C GLN A 48 -1.30 11.35 -30.46
N ARG A 49 -1.48 10.57 -29.39
CA ARG A 49 -0.58 10.61 -28.22
C ARG A 49 -0.43 9.24 -27.58
N ARG A 50 0.74 9.02 -27.03
CA ARG A 50 1.05 7.84 -26.20
C ARG A 50 0.84 8.16 -24.73
N ILE A 51 0.59 7.14 -23.93
CA ILE A 51 0.56 7.24 -22.48
C ILE A 51 1.57 6.30 -21.85
N GLY A 52 2.15 6.73 -20.74
CA GLY A 52 3.05 5.89 -19.95
C GLY A 52 2.31 4.78 -19.21
N VAL A 53 2.93 3.62 -19.06
CA VAL A 53 2.50 2.56 -18.15
C VAL A 53 3.62 2.23 -17.20
N PHE A 54 3.42 2.53 -15.93
CA PHE A 54 4.36 2.23 -14.86
C PHE A 54 3.98 0.91 -14.20
N HIS A 55 4.82 -0.11 -14.35
CA HIS A 55 4.65 -1.42 -13.75
C HIS A 55 5.83 -1.75 -12.86
N MET A 56 5.60 -1.83 -11.55
CA MET A 56 6.59 -2.32 -10.60
C MET A 56 6.52 -3.84 -10.55
N ASP A 57 7.58 -4.46 -11.03
CA ASP A 57 7.71 -5.90 -11.05
C ASP A 57 8.44 -6.36 -9.78
N TYR A 58 7.73 -7.02 -8.88
CA TYR A 58 8.23 -7.45 -7.58
C TYR A 58 8.91 -8.83 -7.60
N GLU A 59 9.31 -9.38 -8.76
CA GLU A 59 9.90 -10.72 -8.91
C GLU A 59 8.88 -11.84 -8.60
N ILE A 60 8.29 -11.83 -7.41
CA ILE A 60 7.36 -12.85 -6.94
C ILE A 60 5.92 -12.40 -7.19
N GLN A 61 5.36 -12.90 -8.28
CA GLN A 61 3.97 -12.71 -8.69
C GLN A 61 3.43 -14.03 -9.26
N TYR A 62 2.10 -14.22 -9.22
CA TYR A 62 1.47 -15.33 -9.92
C TYR A 62 1.74 -15.28 -11.43
N ARG A 63 1.96 -16.43 -12.03
CA ARG A 63 2.19 -16.55 -13.47
C ARG A 63 1.06 -15.93 -14.29
N ASP A 64 -0.21 -16.17 -13.91
CA ASP A 64 -1.37 -15.58 -14.58
C ASP A 64 -1.33 -14.03 -14.59
N THR A 65 -0.81 -13.42 -13.52
CA THR A 65 -0.64 -11.96 -13.46
C THR A 65 0.42 -11.50 -14.44
N LEU A 66 1.56 -12.19 -14.51
CA LEU A 66 2.64 -11.86 -15.44
C LEU A 66 2.17 -12.01 -16.89
N ASP A 67 1.48 -13.10 -17.20
CA ASP A 67 0.93 -13.37 -18.52
C ASP A 67 -0.10 -12.31 -18.93
N TYR A 68 -0.95 -11.88 -18.00
CA TYR A 68 -1.90 -10.80 -18.25
C TYR A 68 -1.19 -9.47 -18.53
N VAL A 69 -0.21 -9.10 -17.69
CA VAL A 69 0.58 -7.88 -17.87
C VAL A 69 1.28 -7.91 -19.23
N ASN A 70 1.99 -8.98 -19.56
CA ASN A 70 2.73 -9.10 -20.81
C ASN A 70 1.82 -8.99 -22.03
N ARG A 71 0.68 -9.72 -22.05
CA ARG A 71 -0.29 -9.66 -23.15
C ARG A 71 -0.90 -8.28 -23.31
N THR A 72 -1.27 -7.63 -22.19
CA THR A 72 -1.88 -6.29 -22.22
C THR A 72 -0.91 -5.25 -22.78
N LEU A 73 0.34 -5.28 -22.35
CA LEU A 73 1.35 -4.34 -22.83
C LEU A 73 1.72 -4.57 -24.30
N ALA A 74 1.90 -5.82 -24.71
CA ALA A 74 2.22 -6.17 -26.09
C ALA A 74 1.08 -5.84 -27.06
N ALA A 75 -0.17 -6.11 -26.69
CA ALA A 75 -1.35 -5.83 -27.53
C ALA A 75 -1.62 -4.32 -27.77
N ASN A 76 -0.98 -3.44 -26.98
CA ASN A 76 -1.18 -1.99 -27.04
C ASN A 76 0.15 -1.21 -27.18
N ALA A 77 1.19 -1.87 -27.69
CA ALA A 77 2.52 -1.28 -27.85
C ALA A 77 2.54 -0.04 -28.75
N ASP A 78 1.54 0.09 -29.62
CA ASP A 78 1.32 1.24 -30.51
C ASP A 78 1.08 2.55 -29.75
N ILE A 79 0.43 2.49 -28.59
CA ILE A 79 0.02 3.68 -27.80
C ILE A 79 0.60 3.72 -26.39
N LEU A 80 1.35 2.69 -25.96
CA LEU A 80 1.90 2.62 -24.61
C LEU A 80 3.42 2.83 -24.60
N ASP A 81 3.89 3.69 -23.70
CA ASP A 81 5.29 3.81 -23.30
C ASP A 81 5.48 3.03 -21.99
N VAL A 82 6.15 1.88 -22.08
CA VAL A 82 6.21 0.93 -20.97
C VAL A 82 7.43 1.19 -20.09
N TYR A 83 7.19 1.42 -18.81
CA TYR A 83 8.19 1.51 -17.74
C TYR A 83 8.03 0.31 -16.81
N ARG A 84 8.58 -0.84 -17.20
CA ARG A 84 8.66 -2.02 -16.33
C ARG A 84 9.89 -1.91 -15.47
N VAL A 85 9.68 -1.82 -14.16
CA VAL A 85 10.74 -1.56 -13.18
C VAL A 85 11.05 -2.82 -12.40
N CYS A 86 12.29 -3.31 -12.54
CA CYS A 86 12.85 -4.49 -11.86
C CYS A 86 14.07 -4.06 -11.05
N ILE A 87 13.87 -3.59 -9.82
CA ILE A 87 14.94 -3.04 -8.98
C ILE A 87 14.88 -3.55 -7.55
N PRO A 88 16.02 -3.59 -6.81
CA PRO A 88 16.10 -4.16 -5.46
C PRO A 88 15.70 -3.19 -4.35
N PHE A 89 14.56 -2.50 -4.47
CA PHE A 89 14.05 -1.68 -3.38
C PHE A 89 13.58 -2.54 -2.19
N LYS A 90 13.45 -1.93 -1.03
CA LYS A 90 12.90 -2.60 0.16
C LYS A 90 11.39 -2.76 0.03
N VAL A 91 10.91 -4.00 0.15
CA VAL A 91 9.49 -4.35 0.20
C VAL A 91 9.16 -4.94 1.56
N GLN A 92 8.16 -4.39 2.23
CA GLN A 92 7.76 -4.88 3.55
C GLN A 92 7.35 -6.34 3.51
N THR A 93 7.80 -7.13 4.50
CA THR A 93 7.32 -8.49 4.75
C THR A 93 6.82 -8.63 6.18
N CYS A 94 5.84 -9.53 6.38
CA CYS A 94 5.29 -9.93 7.67
C CYS A 94 5.45 -11.43 7.92
N THR A 95 6.29 -12.13 7.13
CA THR A 95 6.43 -13.58 7.18
C THR A 95 7.36 -14.05 8.30
N SER A 96 8.25 -13.20 8.78
CA SER A 96 9.27 -13.55 9.77
C SER A 96 9.52 -12.43 10.77
N MET A 97 9.84 -12.79 12.01
CA MET A 97 10.32 -11.84 13.02
C MET A 97 11.77 -11.38 12.76
N PHE A 98 12.51 -12.10 11.92
CA PHE A 98 13.92 -11.80 11.63
C PHE A 98 14.10 -10.91 10.42
N GLN A 99 13.07 -10.75 9.56
CA GLN A 99 13.16 -10.03 8.29
C GLN A 99 12.03 -9.02 8.16
N GLN A 100 12.36 -7.73 8.23
CA GLN A 100 11.37 -6.64 8.09
C GLN A 100 10.99 -6.38 6.63
N TYR A 101 11.91 -6.63 5.71
CA TYR A 101 11.75 -6.42 4.28
C TYR A 101 12.51 -7.49 3.50
N TRP A 102 12.16 -7.66 2.28
CA TRP A 102 12.93 -8.38 1.27
C TRP A 102 13.18 -7.48 0.07
N ARG A 103 14.11 -7.86 -0.80
CA ARG A 103 14.46 -7.12 -2.00
C ARG A 103 14.18 -7.97 -3.22
N PRO A 104 13.17 -7.64 -4.06
CA PRO A 104 13.04 -8.26 -5.38
C PRO A 104 14.28 -7.91 -6.21
N TRP A 105 14.62 -8.77 -7.14
CA TRP A 105 15.70 -8.54 -8.11
C TRP A 105 17.05 -8.20 -7.48
N ASP A 106 17.31 -8.64 -6.26
CA ASP A 106 18.58 -8.47 -5.57
C ASP A 106 19.67 -9.24 -6.33
N GLY A 107 20.64 -8.53 -6.89
CA GLY A 107 21.71 -9.13 -7.69
C GLY A 107 22.59 -10.12 -6.92
N SER A 108 22.72 -9.94 -5.58
CA SER A 108 23.44 -10.87 -4.72
C SER A 108 22.72 -12.22 -4.54
N MET A 109 21.43 -12.27 -4.88
CA MET A 109 20.54 -13.43 -4.76
C MET A 109 20.12 -13.98 -6.12
N ARG A 110 20.82 -13.63 -7.21
CA ARG A 110 20.41 -13.96 -8.58
C ARG A 110 20.17 -15.45 -8.80
N ASP A 111 20.98 -16.30 -8.22
CA ASP A 111 20.89 -17.76 -8.38
C ASP A 111 19.58 -18.34 -7.80
N ILE A 112 18.93 -17.62 -6.90
CA ILE A 112 17.66 -18.03 -6.28
C ILE A 112 16.49 -17.11 -6.64
N TRP A 113 16.63 -16.27 -7.67
CA TRP A 113 15.48 -15.53 -8.18
C TRP A 113 14.36 -16.49 -8.59
N VAL A 114 13.13 -16.08 -8.34
CA VAL A 114 11.96 -16.92 -8.65
C VAL A 114 11.80 -17.14 -10.15
N ARG A 115 12.26 -16.17 -10.95
CA ARG A 115 12.25 -16.23 -12.41
C ARG A 115 13.31 -15.31 -13.00
N GLU A 116 13.55 -15.43 -14.29
CA GLU A 116 14.41 -14.50 -15.02
C GLU A 116 13.74 -13.12 -15.12
N MET A 117 14.59 -12.08 -15.13
CA MET A 117 14.16 -10.71 -15.32
C MET A 117 13.65 -10.54 -16.76
N PRO A 118 12.46 -9.94 -16.96
CA PRO A 118 11.94 -9.71 -18.31
C PRO A 118 12.87 -8.80 -19.12
N GLU A 119 13.02 -9.13 -20.39
CA GLU A 119 13.81 -8.31 -21.32
C GLU A 119 13.24 -6.88 -21.42
N GLY A 120 14.11 -5.88 -21.58
CA GLY A 120 13.74 -4.47 -21.65
C GLY A 120 13.27 -3.86 -20.32
N SER A 121 13.45 -4.56 -19.19
CA SER A 121 13.15 -4.01 -17.87
C SER A 121 14.12 -2.90 -17.51
N LEU A 122 13.58 -1.87 -16.84
CA LEU A 122 14.38 -0.81 -16.23
C LEU A 122 14.93 -1.30 -14.88
N THR A 123 16.22 -1.13 -14.69
CA THR A 123 16.99 -1.56 -13.52
C THR A 123 17.41 -0.38 -12.65
N GLN A 124 18.10 -0.63 -11.54
CA GLN A 124 18.65 0.43 -10.69
C GLN A 124 19.60 1.39 -11.45
N HIS A 125 20.23 0.93 -12.52
CA HIS A 125 21.16 1.75 -13.32
C HIS A 125 20.46 2.80 -14.19
N ASP A 126 19.16 2.62 -14.44
CA ASP A 126 18.34 3.57 -15.20
C ASP A 126 17.84 4.76 -14.36
N PHE A 127 18.02 4.68 -13.04
CA PHE A 127 17.50 5.66 -12.09
C PHE A 127 18.61 6.28 -11.22
N PRO A 128 19.16 7.43 -11.60
CA PRO A 128 20.24 8.08 -10.84
C PRO A 128 19.91 8.43 -9.39
N PHE A 129 18.62 8.47 -9.08
CA PHE A 129 18.10 8.75 -7.72
C PHE A 129 17.95 7.51 -6.84
N PHE A 130 18.15 6.30 -7.39
CA PHE A 130 17.95 5.06 -6.62
C PHE A 130 19.09 4.89 -5.61
N THR A 131 18.72 4.42 -4.42
CA THR A 131 19.64 3.99 -3.36
C THR A 131 19.16 2.68 -2.77
N ASP A 132 20.07 1.86 -2.27
CA ASP A 132 19.76 0.54 -1.69
C ASP A 132 18.87 0.63 -0.44
N GLU A 133 18.81 1.77 0.22
CA GLU A 133 17.96 1.99 1.39
C GLU A 133 16.51 2.37 1.06
N MET A 134 16.22 2.56 -0.24
CA MET A 134 14.92 3.06 -0.71
C MET A 134 13.83 2.00 -0.57
N TRP A 135 12.66 2.42 -0.09
CA TRP A 135 11.46 1.62 -0.07
C TRP A 135 10.67 1.75 -1.38
N ASP A 136 9.87 0.74 -1.71
CA ASP A 136 9.04 0.71 -2.91
C ASP A 136 8.11 1.92 -3.06
N TYR A 137 7.51 2.41 -1.97
CA TYR A 137 6.66 3.61 -1.99
C TYR A 137 7.47 4.91 -2.17
N GLU A 138 8.72 4.97 -1.71
CA GLU A 138 9.62 6.10 -1.95
C GLU A 138 10.03 6.14 -3.42
N PHE A 139 10.34 4.97 -3.98
CA PHE A 139 10.66 4.85 -5.40
C PHE A 139 9.52 5.35 -6.29
N GLN A 140 8.27 4.99 -6.01
CA GLN A 140 7.11 5.47 -6.78
C GLN A 140 7.05 7.00 -6.86
N ASN A 141 7.34 7.69 -5.75
CA ASN A 141 7.37 9.15 -5.72
C ASN A 141 8.53 9.72 -6.54
N ARG A 142 9.72 9.17 -6.39
CA ARG A 142 10.92 9.61 -7.12
C ARG A 142 10.81 9.29 -8.62
N PHE A 143 10.17 8.19 -8.99
CA PHE A 143 9.86 7.87 -10.38
C PHE A 143 8.96 8.95 -11.01
N ALA A 144 7.92 9.39 -10.32
CA ALA A 144 7.06 10.46 -10.84
C ALA A 144 7.83 11.77 -11.08
N GLU A 145 8.74 12.14 -10.17
CA GLU A 145 9.61 13.30 -10.31
C GLU A 145 10.60 13.13 -11.49
N TRP A 146 11.19 11.95 -11.62
CA TRP A 146 12.11 11.61 -12.69
C TRP A 146 11.41 11.64 -14.06
N LEU A 147 10.24 11.01 -14.16
CA LEU A 147 9.46 10.99 -15.40
C LEU A 147 9.00 12.39 -15.81
N HIS A 148 8.55 13.20 -14.84
CA HIS A 148 8.16 14.59 -15.09
C HIS A 148 9.30 15.41 -15.67
N ARG A 149 10.49 15.33 -15.08
CA ARG A 149 11.70 16.02 -15.60
C ARG A 149 12.11 15.51 -16.97
N ARG A 150 12.13 14.18 -17.16
CA ARG A 150 12.51 13.55 -18.42
C ARG A 150 11.59 13.89 -19.58
N SER A 151 10.28 14.01 -19.31
CA SER A 151 9.28 14.34 -20.33
C SER A 151 9.31 15.80 -20.76
N GLY A 152 9.91 16.70 -19.99
CA GLY A 152 9.83 18.15 -20.23
C GLY A 152 8.43 18.74 -20.13
N ALA A 153 7.46 17.97 -19.63
CA ALA A 153 6.07 18.37 -19.55
C ALA A 153 5.85 19.47 -18.50
N LYS A 154 4.92 20.37 -18.77
CA LYS A 154 4.49 21.36 -17.76
C LYS A 154 3.71 20.66 -16.64
N ARG A 155 2.93 19.63 -16.97
CA ARG A 155 2.12 18.88 -16.03
C ARG A 155 2.15 17.40 -16.30
N THR A 156 2.41 16.60 -15.26
CA THR A 156 2.41 15.14 -15.30
C THR A 156 1.31 14.59 -14.39
N CYS A 157 0.53 13.63 -14.89
CA CYS A 157 -0.52 12.97 -14.13
C CYS A 157 -0.28 11.47 -14.03
N CYS A 158 -0.19 10.95 -12.80
CA CYS A 158 -0.28 9.53 -12.51
C CYS A 158 -1.75 9.13 -12.32
N LEU A 159 -2.26 8.23 -13.15
CA LEU A 159 -3.58 7.63 -12.99
C LEU A 159 -3.48 6.37 -12.14
N ILE A 160 -4.27 6.32 -11.07
CA ILE A 160 -4.22 5.23 -10.10
C ILE A 160 -5.63 4.67 -9.90
N GLY A 161 -5.79 3.35 -10.04
CA GLY A 161 -7.06 2.64 -9.94
C GLY A 161 -7.55 2.45 -8.50
N ILE A 162 -7.50 3.50 -7.66
CA ILE A 162 -8.01 3.45 -6.29
C ILE A 162 -9.54 3.61 -6.29
N ARG A 163 -10.23 2.76 -5.50
CA ARG A 163 -11.65 2.85 -5.19
C ARG A 163 -11.87 3.06 -3.70
N THR A 164 -12.79 3.94 -3.34
CA THR A 164 -13.08 4.29 -1.93
C THR A 164 -13.67 3.12 -1.14
N GLN A 165 -14.36 2.19 -1.82
CA GLN A 165 -14.94 0.99 -1.23
C GLN A 165 -13.89 0.02 -0.65
N GLU A 166 -12.66 0.02 -1.17
CA GLU A 166 -11.68 -1.02 -0.83
C GLU A 166 -11.12 -0.91 0.59
N SER A 167 -11.01 0.29 1.14
CA SER A 167 -10.56 0.50 2.51
C SER A 167 -10.74 1.95 2.98
N PHE A 168 -10.80 2.12 4.30
CA PHE A 168 -10.85 3.44 4.93
C PHE A 168 -9.65 4.32 4.52
N ASN A 169 -8.46 3.76 4.38
CA ASN A 169 -7.30 4.51 3.93
C ASN A 169 -7.45 5.05 2.51
N ARG A 170 -8.05 4.27 1.59
CA ARG A 170 -8.34 4.70 0.22
C ARG A 170 -9.45 5.74 0.18
N TRP A 171 -10.49 5.57 0.98
CA TRP A 171 -11.51 6.59 1.18
C TRP A 171 -10.90 7.90 1.68
N ARG A 172 -10.04 7.84 2.70
CA ARG A 172 -9.34 9.01 3.25
C ARG A 172 -8.44 9.70 2.21
N THR A 173 -7.82 8.96 1.31
CA THR A 173 -7.02 9.52 0.22
C THR A 173 -7.84 10.47 -0.64
N ILE A 174 -9.11 10.17 -0.88
CA ILE A 174 -10.02 11.00 -1.72
C ILE A 174 -10.68 12.12 -0.91
N TYR A 175 -11.14 11.83 0.30
CA TYR A 175 -12.00 12.74 1.07
C TYR A 175 -11.27 13.57 2.13
N SER A 176 -10.02 13.24 2.48
CA SER A 176 -9.24 14.06 3.40
C SER A 176 -8.68 15.30 2.71
N ASP A 177 -8.90 16.46 3.31
CA ASP A 177 -8.32 17.74 2.85
C ASP A 177 -6.93 18.00 3.45
N ARG A 178 -6.41 17.09 4.28
CA ARG A 178 -5.11 17.23 4.93
C ARG A 178 -3.98 17.02 3.91
N ASN A 179 -3.08 18.00 3.85
CA ASN A 179 -1.79 17.93 3.14
C ASN A 179 -1.84 17.70 1.62
N HIS A 180 -3.01 17.87 0.96
CA HIS A 180 -3.11 17.70 -0.48
C HIS A 180 -3.88 18.86 -1.10
N TYR A 181 -3.25 19.52 -2.05
CA TYR A 181 -3.94 20.50 -2.86
C TYR A 181 -4.84 19.79 -3.87
N ARG A 182 -6.12 20.14 -3.91
CA ARG A 182 -7.03 19.73 -4.97
C ARG A 182 -6.68 20.50 -6.23
N PHE A 183 -6.33 19.77 -7.29
CA PHE A 183 -6.07 20.39 -8.58
C PHE A 183 -7.40 20.81 -9.23
N ALA A 184 -7.48 22.08 -9.64
CA ALA A 184 -8.68 22.66 -10.27
C ALA A 184 -10.00 22.39 -9.50
N GLY A 185 -9.96 22.40 -8.17
CA GLY A 185 -11.11 22.15 -7.31
C GLY A 185 -11.60 20.69 -7.28
N LYS A 186 -10.97 19.78 -8.03
CA LYS A 186 -11.40 18.38 -8.16
C LYS A 186 -10.83 17.52 -7.04
N ARG A 187 -11.71 16.89 -6.22
CA ARG A 187 -11.28 16.04 -5.10
C ARG A 187 -10.52 14.79 -5.52
N TRP A 188 -10.72 14.30 -6.70
CA TRP A 188 -10.11 13.09 -7.25
C TRP A 188 -8.78 13.34 -7.98
N ILE A 189 -8.32 14.61 -8.06
CA ILE A 189 -6.97 14.97 -8.53
C ILE A 189 -6.23 15.64 -7.38
N ARG A 190 -5.06 15.09 -7.04
CA ARG A 190 -4.20 15.56 -5.96
C ARG A 190 -2.88 16.08 -6.52
N GLN A 191 -2.65 17.36 -6.40
CA GLN A 191 -1.39 17.98 -6.81
C GLN A 191 -0.34 17.85 -5.70
N TRP A 192 0.88 17.60 -6.06
CA TRP A 192 2.00 17.64 -5.14
C TRP A 192 2.41 19.11 -4.91
N VAL A 193 2.74 19.43 -3.65
CA VAL A 193 3.08 20.78 -3.25
C VAL A 193 4.27 21.30 -4.06
N GLY A 194 4.11 22.46 -4.71
CA GLY A 194 5.18 23.13 -5.43
C GLY A 194 5.63 22.44 -6.72
N SER A 195 4.83 21.49 -7.25
CA SER A 195 5.20 20.77 -8.47
C SER A 195 4.08 20.74 -9.52
N GLY A 196 4.45 20.44 -10.76
CA GLY A 196 3.52 20.13 -11.86
C GLY A 196 2.97 18.70 -11.84
N ILE A 197 3.21 17.93 -10.76
CA ILE A 197 2.86 16.52 -10.67
C ILE A 197 1.55 16.33 -9.93
N CYS A 198 0.66 15.51 -10.48
CA CYS A 198 -0.62 15.15 -9.88
C CYS A 198 -0.82 13.64 -9.84
N ASN A 199 -1.55 13.19 -8.84
CA ASN A 199 -2.16 11.85 -8.84
C ASN A 199 -3.66 12.00 -9.07
N ALA A 200 -4.23 11.22 -10.00
CA ALA A 200 -5.66 11.21 -10.26
C ALA A 200 -6.25 9.82 -10.06
N TYR A 201 -7.48 9.80 -9.56
CA TYR A 201 -8.19 8.59 -9.16
C TYR A 201 -9.54 8.49 -9.90
N PRO A 202 -9.56 8.23 -11.21
CA PRO A 202 -10.79 8.28 -12.01
C PRO A 202 -11.86 7.29 -11.59
N LEU A 203 -11.46 6.16 -10.96
CA LEU A 203 -12.36 5.08 -10.52
C LEU A 203 -12.78 5.19 -9.05
N TYR A 204 -12.56 6.31 -8.38
CA TYR A 204 -12.72 6.41 -6.92
C TYR A 204 -14.12 6.05 -6.41
N ASP A 205 -15.17 6.24 -7.18
CA ASP A 205 -16.56 5.97 -6.86
C ASP A 205 -17.12 4.66 -7.47
N TRP A 206 -16.26 3.83 -8.07
CA TRP A 206 -16.64 2.52 -8.59
C TRP A 206 -16.77 1.48 -7.48
N LEU A 207 -17.75 0.60 -7.62
CA LEU A 207 -17.89 -0.61 -6.82
C LEU A 207 -17.13 -1.78 -7.46
N THR A 208 -16.93 -2.86 -6.70
CA THR A 208 -16.32 -4.09 -7.24
C THR A 208 -17.18 -4.67 -8.36
N THR A 209 -18.51 -4.58 -8.24
CA THR A 209 -19.46 -4.99 -9.29
C THR A 209 -19.32 -4.19 -10.57
N ASP A 210 -19.06 -2.88 -10.48
CA ASP A 210 -18.87 -2.04 -11.65
C ASP A 210 -17.63 -2.45 -12.46
N VAL A 211 -16.55 -2.83 -11.75
CA VAL A 211 -15.30 -3.32 -12.36
C VAL A 211 -15.57 -4.59 -13.20
N TRP A 212 -16.30 -5.56 -12.64
CA TRP A 212 -16.61 -6.81 -13.34
C TRP A 212 -17.65 -6.62 -14.45
N THR A 213 -18.65 -5.77 -14.22
CA THR A 213 -19.64 -5.40 -15.25
C THR A 213 -18.96 -4.75 -16.45
N ALA A 214 -17.99 -3.85 -16.22
CA ALA A 214 -17.26 -3.21 -17.30
C ALA A 214 -16.41 -4.22 -18.09
N ASN A 215 -15.67 -5.10 -17.43
CA ASN A 215 -14.91 -6.15 -18.13
C ASN A 215 -15.82 -7.02 -19.02
N GLY A 216 -16.98 -7.45 -18.51
CA GLY A 216 -17.93 -8.26 -19.27
C GLY A 216 -18.59 -7.47 -20.41
N ARG A 217 -19.02 -6.23 -20.14
CA ARG A 217 -19.73 -5.39 -21.11
C ARG A 217 -18.86 -4.97 -22.31
N PHE A 218 -17.60 -4.63 -22.04
CA PHE A 218 -16.69 -4.14 -23.07
C PHE A 218 -15.79 -5.24 -23.63
N GLY A 219 -15.90 -6.48 -23.13
CA GLY A 219 -15.09 -7.61 -23.59
C GLY A 219 -13.61 -7.44 -23.32
N TRP A 220 -13.22 -6.66 -22.29
CA TRP A 220 -11.83 -6.44 -21.97
C TRP A 220 -11.14 -7.70 -21.43
N SER A 221 -9.91 -7.90 -21.84
CA SER A 221 -9.06 -8.90 -21.23
C SER A 221 -8.76 -8.51 -19.78
N TYR A 222 -8.82 -9.49 -18.86
CA TYR A 222 -8.50 -9.31 -17.46
C TYR A 222 -7.60 -10.43 -16.94
N ASN A 223 -7.07 -10.25 -15.74
CA ASN A 223 -6.20 -11.22 -15.09
C ASN A 223 -6.99 -12.46 -14.64
N ARG A 224 -6.73 -13.60 -15.27
CA ARG A 224 -7.41 -14.89 -15.01
C ARG A 224 -7.16 -15.44 -13.60
N LEU A 225 -6.17 -14.94 -12.89
CA LEU A 225 -5.96 -15.27 -11.48
C LEU A 225 -7.22 -15.02 -10.63
N TYR A 226 -8.04 -14.04 -10.99
CA TYR A 226 -9.30 -13.76 -10.26
C TYR A 226 -10.31 -14.90 -10.38
N ASP A 227 -10.36 -15.60 -11.51
CA ASP A 227 -11.19 -16.79 -11.70
C ASP A 227 -10.72 -17.92 -10.78
N LEU A 228 -9.41 -18.09 -10.65
CA LEU A 228 -8.80 -19.09 -9.77
C LEU A 228 -9.04 -18.77 -8.29
N PHE A 229 -8.92 -17.50 -7.89
CA PHE A 229 -9.28 -17.07 -6.54
C PHE A 229 -10.75 -17.32 -6.23
N TYR A 230 -11.64 -17.03 -7.16
CA TYR A 230 -13.07 -17.28 -6.99
C TYR A 230 -13.36 -18.77 -6.80
N ARG A 231 -12.78 -19.64 -7.65
CA ARG A 231 -12.87 -21.11 -7.53
C ARG A 231 -12.27 -21.64 -6.24
N ALA A 232 -11.23 -21.00 -5.72
CA ALA A 232 -10.62 -21.31 -4.43
C ALA A 232 -11.41 -20.78 -3.22
N GLY A 233 -12.60 -20.17 -3.44
CA GLY A 233 -13.46 -19.68 -2.38
C GLY A 233 -13.02 -18.35 -1.75
N VAL A 234 -12.11 -17.59 -2.42
CA VAL A 234 -11.72 -16.26 -1.92
C VAL A 234 -12.84 -15.27 -2.22
N PRO A 235 -13.39 -14.58 -1.19
CA PRO A 235 -14.43 -13.57 -1.39
C PRO A 235 -13.98 -12.47 -2.36
N LEU A 236 -14.88 -11.99 -3.22
CA LEU A 236 -14.57 -10.98 -4.26
C LEU A 236 -13.88 -9.73 -3.72
N ASP A 237 -14.27 -9.28 -2.54
CA ASP A 237 -13.70 -8.09 -1.88
C ASP A 237 -12.28 -8.33 -1.34
N SER A 238 -11.93 -9.59 -1.12
CA SER A 238 -10.63 -10.02 -0.58
C SER A 238 -9.62 -10.39 -1.67
N GLN A 239 -10.07 -10.51 -2.92
CA GLN A 239 -9.21 -10.86 -4.05
C GLN A 239 -8.31 -9.69 -4.42
N ARG A 240 -7.01 -9.86 -4.25
CA ARG A 240 -6.00 -8.83 -4.52
C ARG A 240 -4.77 -9.40 -5.22
N VAL A 241 -4.27 -8.64 -6.17
CA VAL A 241 -2.94 -8.83 -6.74
C VAL A 241 -2.02 -7.82 -6.05
N ALA A 242 -1.18 -8.31 -5.17
CA ALA A 242 -0.25 -7.50 -4.38
C ALA A 242 0.97 -8.35 -4.01
N SER A 243 1.99 -7.75 -3.40
CA SER A 243 3.07 -8.53 -2.79
C SER A 243 2.47 -9.56 -1.81
N PRO A 244 2.83 -10.86 -1.96
CA PRO A 244 2.22 -11.93 -1.16
C PRO A 244 2.59 -11.90 0.32
N PHE A 245 3.60 -11.15 0.71
CA PHE A 245 4.20 -11.16 2.05
C PHE A 245 3.73 -10.05 2.98
N ILE A 246 2.84 -9.17 2.52
CA ILE A 246 2.25 -8.13 3.35
C ILE A 246 1.09 -8.67 4.19
N SER A 247 0.83 -8.08 5.35
CA SER A 247 -0.20 -8.53 6.29
C SER A 247 -1.57 -8.86 5.66
N PRO A 248 -2.15 -8.07 4.73
CA PRO A 248 -3.42 -8.41 4.10
C PRO A 248 -3.38 -9.62 3.16
N ALA A 249 -2.20 -10.02 2.68
CA ALA A 249 -2.05 -11.10 1.72
C ALA A 249 -1.69 -12.46 2.36
N ILE A 250 -1.23 -12.46 3.60
CA ILE A 250 -0.81 -13.68 4.29
C ILE A 250 -1.91 -14.75 4.32
N ALA A 251 -3.17 -14.35 4.53
CA ALA A 251 -4.28 -15.29 4.56
C ALA A 251 -4.49 -16.07 3.25
N SER A 252 -4.06 -15.52 2.12
CA SER A 252 -4.13 -16.14 0.80
C SER A 252 -2.79 -16.69 0.31
N LEU A 253 -1.72 -16.55 1.07
CA LEU A 253 -0.38 -16.99 0.67
C LEU A 253 -0.31 -18.50 0.34
N HIS A 254 -1.07 -19.33 1.07
CA HIS A 254 -1.16 -20.78 0.83
C HIS A 254 -1.70 -21.13 -0.57
N LEU A 255 -2.44 -20.23 -1.21
CA LEU A 255 -3.00 -20.46 -2.55
C LEU A 255 -1.91 -20.54 -3.64
N TYR A 256 -0.73 -19.95 -3.42
CA TYR A 256 0.39 -20.16 -4.34
C TYR A 256 0.73 -21.63 -4.51
N LYS A 257 0.66 -22.42 -3.43
CA LYS A 257 0.92 -23.86 -3.48
C LYS A 257 -0.07 -24.59 -4.39
N ALA A 258 -1.32 -24.15 -4.44
CA ALA A 258 -2.37 -24.79 -5.23
C ALA A 258 -2.45 -24.23 -6.66
N ILE A 259 -2.28 -22.92 -6.83
CA ILE A 259 -2.48 -22.23 -8.11
C ILE A 259 -1.20 -22.18 -8.94
N ASP A 260 -0.06 -21.93 -8.30
CA ASP A 260 1.24 -21.75 -8.96
C ASP A 260 2.37 -22.43 -8.16
N PRO A 261 2.40 -23.78 -8.17
CA PRO A 261 3.34 -24.57 -7.37
C PRO A 261 4.81 -24.33 -7.75
N ASN A 262 5.10 -23.93 -8.99
CA ASN A 262 6.46 -23.61 -9.42
C ASN A 262 6.98 -22.34 -8.78
N THR A 263 6.19 -21.27 -8.80
CA THR A 263 6.50 -20.03 -8.08
C THR A 263 6.57 -20.28 -6.59
N TRP A 264 5.65 -21.11 -6.03
CA TRP A 264 5.67 -21.51 -4.63
C TRP A 264 7.02 -22.14 -4.21
N GLY A 265 7.48 -23.14 -4.94
CA GLY A 265 8.72 -23.86 -4.61
C GLY A 265 9.93 -22.93 -4.53
N ARG A 266 10.03 -21.96 -5.44
CA ARG A 266 11.13 -20.99 -5.48
C ARG A 266 11.00 -19.89 -4.42
N MET A 267 9.80 -19.35 -4.20
CA MET A 267 9.62 -18.25 -3.26
C MET A 267 9.86 -18.66 -1.81
N VAL A 268 9.65 -19.93 -1.45
CA VAL A 268 9.94 -20.44 -0.10
C VAL A 268 11.43 -20.34 0.22
N GLY A 269 12.29 -20.58 -0.77
CA GLY A 269 13.74 -20.38 -0.62
C GLY A 269 14.17 -18.90 -0.71
N ARG A 270 13.34 -18.05 -1.28
CA ARG A 270 13.65 -16.65 -1.56
C ARG A 270 13.29 -15.71 -0.41
N VAL A 271 12.19 -15.96 0.30
CA VAL A 271 11.70 -15.11 1.39
C VAL A 271 11.55 -15.90 2.68
N ASN A 272 12.27 -15.46 3.72
CA ASN A 272 12.31 -16.12 4.99
C ASN A 272 10.91 -16.17 5.66
N GLY A 273 10.54 -17.34 6.19
CA GLY A 273 9.27 -17.57 6.87
C GLY A 273 8.05 -17.73 5.94
N ALA A 274 8.21 -17.67 4.59
CA ALA A 274 7.10 -17.78 3.67
C ALA A 274 6.35 -19.11 3.81
N ASN A 275 7.06 -20.24 3.96
CA ASN A 275 6.45 -21.56 4.17
C ASN A 275 5.65 -21.62 5.48
N PHE A 276 6.23 -21.14 6.58
CA PHE A 276 5.54 -21.09 7.88
C PHE A 276 4.28 -20.21 7.82
N ALA A 277 4.40 -19.02 7.24
CA ALA A 277 3.28 -18.11 7.10
C ALA A 277 2.14 -18.69 6.23
N ALA A 278 2.46 -19.44 5.18
CA ALA A 278 1.46 -20.08 4.35
C ALA A 278 0.75 -21.25 5.06
N LEU A 279 1.48 -22.04 5.83
CA LEU A 279 0.91 -23.18 6.57
C LEU A 279 0.06 -22.73 7.76
N TYR A 280 0.53 -21.76 8.53
CA TYR A 280 -0.04 -21.39 9.81
C TYR A 280 -0.69 -20.01 9.85
N GLY A 281 -0.57 -19.21 8.79
CA GLY A 281 -1.09 -17.83 8.76
C GLY A 281 -2.62 -17.72 8.93
N ARG A 282 -3.37 -18.82 8.76
CA ARG A 282 -4.81 -18.92 9.02
C ARG A 282 -5.15 -19.57 10.37
N THR A 283 -4.15 -19.94 11.15
CA THR A 283 -4.33 -20.60 12.45
C THR A 283 -4.00 -19.65 13.59
N THR A 284 -4.38 -20.04 14.81
CA THR A 284 -4.03 -19.34 16.04
C THR A 284 -2.55 -19.44 16.38
N ALA A 285 -1.84 -20.46 15.88
CA ALA A 285 -0.41 -20.68 16.13
C ALA A 285 0.48 -19.52 15.68
N ALA A 286 0.09 -18.82 14.61
CA ALA A 286 0.84 -17.66 14.10
C ALA A 286 0.31 -16.32 14.62
N GLY A 287 -0.66 -16.30 15.55
CA GLY A 287 -1.29 -15.07 16.05
C GLY A 287 -2.08 -14.28 15.00
N TRP A 288 -2.29 -14.82 13.80
CA TRP A 288 -2.93 -14.09 12.71
C TRP A 288 -4.44 -13.96 12.84
N GLN A 289 -5.10 -14.92 13.51
CA GLN A 289 -6.56 -14.87 13.73
C GLN A 289 -6.94 -14.24 15.06
N SER A 290 -6.32 -14.67 16.15
CA SER A 290 -6.59 -14.14 17.49
C SER A 290 -5.30 -14.10 18.31
N VAL A 291 -5.19 -13.09 19.16
CA VAL A 291 -4.09 -12.94 20.11
C VAL A 291 -4.69 -13.08 21.50
N HIS A 292 -4.21 -14.05 22.26
CA HIS A 292 -4.65 -14.33 23.61
C HIS A 292 -3.56 -13.95 24.61
N LEU A 293 -3.97 -13.37 25.73
CA LEU A 293 -3.09 -13.07 26.84
C LEU A 293 -2.77 -14.37 27.61
N PRO A 294 -1.51 -14.71 27.88
CA PRO A 294 -1.17 -15.83 28.72
C PRO A 294 -1.71 -15.65 30.15
N GLN A 295 -2.06 -16.77 30.78
CA GLN A 295 -2.58 -16.75 32.13
C GLN A 295 -1.60 -16.11 33.11
N GLY A 296 -2.08 -15.22 33.97
CA GLY A 296 -1.29 -14.54 34.99
C GLY A 296 -0.46 -13.35 34.49
N MET A 297 -0.62 -12.93 33.24
CA MET A 297 0.08 -11.76 32.67
C MET A 297 -0.88 -10.60 32.44
N THR A 298 -0.33 -9.38 32.44
CA THR A 298 -0.94 -8.19 31.82
C THR A 298 -0.42 -8.04 30.39
N TRP A 299 -1.11 -7.27 29.52
CA TRP A 299 -0.63 -7.00 28.17
C TRP A 299 0.71 -6.25 28.18
N GLU A 300 0.93 -5.39 29.17
CA GLU A 300 2.21 -4.70 29.36
C GLU A 300 3.34 -5.69 29.69
N SER A 301 3.13 -6.59 30.66
CA SER A 301 4.13 -7.61 31.00
C SER A 301 4.38 -8.59 29.83
N TYR A 302 3.33 -8.96 29.12
CA TYR A 302 3.45 -9.81 27.94
C TYR A 302 4.20 -9.10 26.79
N MET A 303 3.97 -7.82 26.60
CA MET A 303 4.75 -7.00 25.66
C MET A 303 6.23 -7.03 25.98
N HIS A 304 6.60 -6.82 27.24
CA HIS A 304 8.02 -6.88 27.66
C HIS A 304 8.64 -8.26 27.41
N PHE A 305 7.90 -9.32 27.70
CA PHE A 305 8.32 -10.68 27.37
C PHE A 305 8.54 -10.86 25.88
N LEU A 306 7.56 -10.50 25.04
CA LEU A 306 7.68 -10.61 23.58
C LEU A 306 8.88 -9.81 23.04
N LEU A 307 9.08 -8.57 23.52
CA LEU A 307 10.21 -7.75 23.13
C LEU A 307 11.56 -8.39 23.51
N SER A 308 11.63 -9.09 24.65
CA SER A 308 12.86 -9.77 25.09
C SER A 308 13.26 -10.94 24.17
N THR A 309 12.31 -11.55 23.47
CA THR A 309 12.54 -12.67 22.55
C THR A 309 12.99 -12.24 21.15
N LEU A 310 12.89 -10.95 20.83
CA LEU A 310 13.18 -10.44 19.48
C LEU A 310 14.67 -10.13 19.28
N PRO A 311 15.19 -10.28 18.06
CA PRO A 311 16.50 -9.75 17.69
C PRO A 311 16.60 -8.25 17.95
N GLU A 312 17.79 -7.78 18.37
CA GLU A 312 18.01 -6.38 18.76
C GLU A 312 17.52 -5.32 17.76
N PRO A 313 17.76 -5.43 16.44
CA PRO A 313 17.30 -4.42 15.50
C PRO A 313 15.76 -4.34 15.44
N ILE A 314 15.09 -5.49 15.54
CA ILE A 314 13.63 -5.60 15.51
C ILE A 314 13.03 -5.06 16.81
N ARG A 315 13.60 -5.45 17.95
CA ARG A 315 13.21 -4.95 19.28
C ARG A 315 13.29 -3.43 19.32
N ARG A 316 14.39 -2.84 18.85
CA ARG A 316 14.59 -1.39 18.79
C ARG A 316 13.52 -0.70 17.95
N ASN A 317 13.19 -1.24 16.79
CA ASN A 317 12.14 -0.68 15.94
C ASN A 317 10.77 -0.62 16.66
N TYR A 318 10.37 -1.68 17.36
CA TYR A 318 9.12 -1.68 18.13
C TYR A 318 9.16 -0.72 19.32
N LEU A 319 10.27 -0.64 20.05
CA LEU A 319 10.44 0.29 21.17
C LEU A 319 10.39 1.75 20.74
N GLU A 320 11.02 2.11 19.62
CA GLU A 320 10.94 3.45 19.03
C GLU A 320 9.49 3.82 18.69
N LYS A 321 8.77 2.92 18.02
CA LYS A 321 7.37 3.16 17.65
C LYS A 321 6.47 3.27 18.88
N LEU A 322 6.65 2.41 19.88
CA LEU A 322 5.92 2.49 21.13
C LEU A 322 6.16 3.83 21.83
N SER A 323 7.43 4.25 21.97
CA SER A 323 7.78 5.52 22.62
C SER A 323 7.21 6.74 21.90
N VAL A 324 7.16 6.72 20.56
CA VAL A 324 6.52 7.77 19.76
C VAL A 324 5.02 7.79 20.01
N SER A 325 4.37 6.63 20.07
CA SER A 325 2.93 6.52 20.32
C SER A 325 2.56 6.98 21.73
N ILE A 326 3.31 6.57 22.75
CA ILE A 326 3.09 7.01 24.14
C ILE A 326 3.18 8.53 24.24
N ARG A 327 4.26 9.13 23.74
CA ARG A 327 4.43 10.59 23.73
C ARG A 327 3.31 11.31 22.98
N PHE A 328 2.89 10.76 21.85
CA PHE A 328 1.79 11.35 21.05
C PHE A 328 0.49 11.40 21.87
N TRP A 329 0.09 10.30 22.50
CA TRP A 329 -1.16 10.23 23.24
C TRP A 329 -1.12 11.06 24.53
N ARG A 330 0.02 11.14 25.20
CA ARG A 330 0.21 11.96 26.41
C ARG A 330 0.29 13.46 26.09
N ASP A 331 1.05 13.84 25.07
CA ASP A 331 1.39 15.26 24.86
C ASP A 331 0.45 15.94 23.85
N LYS A 332 0.06 15.24 22.77
CA LYS A 332 -0.79 15.80 21.71
C LYS A 332 -2.21 15.26 21.70
N GLY A 333 -2.39 14.00 22.05
CA GLY A 333 -3.65 13.29 22.04
C GLY A 333 -4.12 12.88 20.63
N GLY A 334 -5.00 11.89 20.61
CA GLY A 334 -5.73 11.44 19.43
C GLY A 334 -7.09 12.13 19.30
N CYS A 335 -7.68 12.15 18.11
CA CYS A 335 -9.00 12.71 17.91
C CYS A 335 -10.08 11.62 18.06
N LEU A 336 -10.93 11.74 19.08
CA LEU A 336 -12.01 10.81 19.37
C LEU A 336 -13.39 11.49 19.20
N SER A 337 -14.41 10.71 18.86
CA SER A 337 -15.80 11.19 18.83
C SER A 337 -16.33 11.38 20.24
N ASP A 338 -17.33 12.27 20.41
CA ASP A 338 -17.98 12.49 21.70
C ASP A 338 -18.60 11.21 22.27
N GLU A 339 -19.10 10.31 21.41
CA GLU A 339 -19.57 8.99 21.80
C GLU A 339 -18.45 8.13 22.43
N THR A 340 -17.28 8.10 21.81
CA THR A 340 -16.12 7.36 22.34
C THR A 340 -15.62 7.97 23.65
N ILE A 341 -15.59 9.29 23.74
CA ILE A 341 -15.21 10.04 24.95
C ILE A 341 -16.15 9.67 26.10
N THR A 342 -17.47 9.70 25.86
CA THR A 342 -18.47 9.32 26.85
C THR A 342 -18.32 7.87 27.33
N LYS A 343 -18.05 6.93 26.40
CA LYS A 343 -17.79 5.53 26.74
C LYS A 343 -16.54 5.37 27.62
N LEU A 344 -15.45 6.07 27.30
CA LEU A 344 -14.22 6.04 28.10
C LEU A 344 -14.44 6.56 29.52
N GLN A 345 -15.16 7.66 29.66
CA GLN A 345 -15.50 8.25 30.96
C GLN A 345 -16.38 7.31 31.80
N LYS A 346 -17.37 6.66 31.19
CA LYS A 346 -18.26 5.68 31.87
C LYS A 346 -17.48 4.46 32.41
N VAL A 347 -16.41 4.05 31.72
CA VAL A 347 -15.54 2.94 32.16
C VAL A 347 -14.47 3.42 33.16
N GLY A 348 -14.48 4.70 33.55
CA GLY A 348 -13.56 5.26 34.55
C GLY A 348 -12.15 5.55 34.05
N ILE A 349 -11.94 5.63 32.73
CA ILE A 349 -10.64 5.98 32.15
C ILE A 349 -10.38 7.48 32.30
N ARG A 350 -9.23 7.84 32.89
CA ARG A 350 -8.79 9.24 33.00
C ARG A 350 -8.38 9.75 31.63
N ILE A 351 -9.04 10.80 31.15
CA ILE A 351 -8.77 11.44 29.88
C ILE A 351 -8.83 12.96 30.04
N GLU A 352 -8.00 13.66 29.28
CA GLU A 352 -8.05 15.11 29.15
C GLU A 352 -8.61 15.43 27.77
N VAL A 353 -9.75 16.11 27.73
CA VAL A 353 -10.46 16.44 26.51
C VAL A 353 -10.25 17.92 26.18
N GLY A 354 -9.67 18.22 25.02
CA GLY A 354 -9.50 19.58 24.53
C GLY A 354 -10.67 20.04 23.66
N ASP A 355 -10.87 21.35 23.55
CA ASP A 355 -12.00 21.95 22.86
C ASP A 355 -11.83 21.99 21.34
N ARG A 356 -10.59 22.15 20.84
CA ARG A 356 -10.29 22.24 19.41
C ARG A 356 -9.17 21.30 19.00
N SER A 357 -9.40 20.55 17.93
CA SER A 357 -8.38 19.78 17.26
C SER A 357 -7.54 20.68 16.34
N ALA A 358 -6.22 20.48 16.32
CA ALA A 358 -5.35 21.04 15.27
C ALA A 358 -5.68 20.50 13.87
N TYR A 359 -6.60 19.58 13.79
CA TYR A 359 -7.05 18.92 12.57
C TYR A 359 -8.49 19.33 12.25
N ARG A 360 -8.81 19.49 10.96
CA ARG A 360 -10.19 19.69 10.49
C ARG A 360 -10.99 18.39 10.67
N THR A 361 -11.61 18.23 11.81
CA THR A 361 -12.42 17.06 12.17
C THR A 361 -13.44 17.49 13.22
N ASP A 362 -14.60 16.88 13.20
CA ASP A 362 -15.65 17.03 14.22
C ASP A 362 -15.30 16.31 15.54
N LYS A 363 -14.14 15.64 15.58
CA LYS A 363 -13.67 14.90 16.76
C LYS A 363 -12.84 15.81 17.64
N ARG A 364 -12.92 15.59 18.95
CA ARG A 364 -12.19 16.35 19.97
C ARG A 364 -10.81 15.72 20.23
N PRO A 365 -9.76 16.51 20.50
CA PRO A 365 -8.46 15.98 20.89
C PRO A 365 -8.56 15.42 22.32
N VAL A 366 -8.05 14.21 22.51
CA VAL A 366 -8.07 13.51 23.81
C VAL A 366 -6.65 13.04 24.15
N ARG A 367 -6.13 13.51 25.29
CA ARG A 367 -4.87 13.03 25.87
C ARG A 367 -5.18 11.98 26.91
N MET A 368 -4.42 10.91 26.92
CA MET A 368 -4.58 9.80 27.86
C MET A 368 -3.31 8.98 27.99
N GLU A 369 -3.17 8.26 29.07
CA GLU A 369 -2.14 7.26 29.27
C GLU A 369 -2.44 5.98 28.46
N TYR A 370 -1.40 5.16 28.24
CA TYR A 370 -1.56 3.84 27.64
C TYR A 370 -2.35 2.92 28.55
N LEU A 371 -3.31 2.22 28.00
CA LEU A 371 -4.11 1.24 28.71
C LEU A 371 -3.52 -0.16 28.52
N ASP A 372 -3.76 -1.05 29.48
CA ASP A 372 -3.40 -2.46 29.27
C ASP A 372 -4.25 -3.09 28.14
N ASP A 373 -5.56 -3.05 28.29
CA ASP A 373 -6.57 -3.43 27.28
C ASP A 373 -7.85 -2.60 27.50
N ILE A 374 -8.78 -2.68 26.59
CA ILE A 374 -10.11 -2.11 26.74
C ILE A 374 -11.14 -2.89 25.92
N SER A 375 -12.26 -3.26 26.56
CA SER A 375 -13.35 -3.98 25.93
C SER A 375 -14.40 -3.04 25.33
N LEU A 376 -13.96 -2.22 24.36
CA LEU A 376 -14.84 -1.33 23.58
C LEU A 376 -14.70 -1.61 22.08
N PRO A 377 -15.75 -1.39 21.27
CA PRO A 377 -15.68 -1.53 19.81
C PRO A 377 -14.60 -0.63 19.19
N GLU A 378 -14.32 0.51 19.82
CA GLU A 378 -13.34 1.50 19.41
C GLU A 378 -11.89 1.14 19.78
N PHE A 379 -11.64 -0.04 20.36
CA PHE A 379 -10.30 -0.54 20.72
C PHE A 379 -9.23 -0.27 19.66
N SER A 380 -9.55 -0.42 18.39
CA SER A 380 -8.62 -0.20 17.27
C SER A 380 -8.12 1.25 17.13
N HIS A 381 -8.74 2.20 17.83
CA HIS A 381 -8.38 3.62 17.78
C HIS A 381 -7.74 4.12 19.08
N LEU A 382 -7.67 3.29 20.12
CA LEU A 382 -7.19 3.65 21.46
C LEU A 382 -5.75 3.14 21.70
N PRO A 383 -4.95 3.83 22.55
CA PRO A 383 -3.59 3.41 22.86
C PRO A 383 -3.62 2.27 23.90
N THR A 384 -3.29 1.05 23.50
CA THR A 384 -3.24 -0.09 24.40
C THR A 384 -1.98 -0.92 24.19
N PHE A 385 -1.45 -1.53 25.25
CA PHE A 385 -0.32 -2.48 25.19
C PHE A 385 -0.70 -3.74 24.40
N LYS A 386 -1.95 -4.15 24.41
CA LYS A 386 -2.46 -5.23 23.56
C LYS A 386 -2.20 -4.99 22.08
N ARG A 387 -2.33 -3.75 21.59
CA ARG A 387 -2.11 -3.42 20.17
C ARG A 387 -0.65 -3.60 19.76
N ILE A 388 0.32 -3.25 20.61
CA ILE A 388 1.73 -3.51 20.29
C ILE A 388 2.04 -5.01 20.34
N CYS A 389 1.46 -5.78 21.28
CA CYS A 389 1.57 -7.25 21.28
C CYS A 389 1.02 -7.84 19.97
N ILE A 390 -0.11 -7.33 19.45
CA ILE A 390 -0.64 -7.73 18.16
C ILE A 390 0.35 -7.43 17.03
N CYS A 391 0.99 -6.24 17.03
CA CYS A 391 2.01 -5.91 16.03
C CYS A 391 3.17 -6.91 16.06
N ILE A 392 3.68 -7.21 17.24
CA ILE A 392 4.82 -8.12 17.40
C ILE A 392 4.46 -9.53 16.93
N LEU A 393 3.36 -10.11 17.42
CA LEU A 393 2.93 -11.46 17.08
C LEU A 393 2.58 -11.64 15.61
N LYS A 394 2.12 -10.57 14.95
CA LYS A 394 1.81 -10.56 13.51
C LYS A 394 2.97 -10.13 12.63
N ASN A 395 4.16 -9.94 13.18
CA ASN A 395 5.32 -9.39 12.48
C ASN A 395 4.99 -8.07 11.72
N ASP A 396 4.11 -7.25 12.30
CA ASP A 396 3.78 -5.94 11.75
C ASP A 396 4.86 -4.91 12.14
N HIS A 397 6.01 -5.00 11.52
CA HIS A 397 7.15 -4.14 11.78
C HIS A 397 6.89 -2.65 11.54
N ALA A 398 5.88 -2.33 10.74
CA ALA A 398 5.42 -0.96 10.52
C ALA A 398 4.46 -0.45 11.60
N CYS A 399 4.00 -1.30 12.50
CA CYS A 399 3.02 -1.00 13.54
C CYS A 399 1.71 -0.39 13.02
N LYS A 400 1.19 -0.92 11.91
CA LYS A 400 -0.09 -0.47 11.31
C LYS A 400 -1.26 -0.68 12.26
N TYR A 401 -1.24 -1.75 13.07
CA TYR A 401 -2.24 -2.00 14.12
C TYR A 401 -2.25 -0.92 15.22
N MET A 402 -1.17 -0.18 15.39
CA MET A 402 -1.10 0.98 16.28
C MET A 402 -1.47 2.29 15.59
N GLY A 403 -1.84 2.26 14.32
CA GLY A 403 -2.21 3.43 13.53
C GLY A 403 -1.02 4.14 12.88
N PHE A 404 0.18 3.57 12.92
CA PHE A 404 1.29 4.09 12.13
C PHE A 404 1.00 3.88 10.64
N ALA A 405 1.07 4.99 9.91
CA ALA A 405 1.13 4.96 8.45
C ALA A 405 2.55 5.36 8.05
N PRO A 406 3.04 4.96 6.87
CA PRO A 406 4.26 5.54 6.31
C PRO A 406 4.06 7.05 6.23
N ASN A 407 4.67 7.81 7.16
CA ASN A 407 4.42 9.23 7.29
C ASN A 407 5.29 10.01 6.30
N LYS A 408 4.69 11.01 5.62
CA LYS A 408 5.43 12.00 4.83
C LYS A 408 6.51 12.70 5.66
N ASN A 409 6.30 12.90 6.96
CA ASN A 409 7.28 13.52 7.85
C ASN A 409 8.51 12.63 8.10
N GLU A 410 8.35 11.32 8.13
CA GLU A 410 9.46 10.38 8.23
C GLU A 410 10.23 10.34 6.90
N THR A 411 9.52 10.36 5.79
CA THR A 411 10.09 10.49 4.45
C THR A 411 10.79 11.85 4.26
N GLN A 412 10.19 12.95 4.73
CA GLN A 412 10.83 14.29 4.69
C GLN A 412 12.02 14.42 5.64
N ARG A 413 11.97 13.81 6.83
CA ARG A 413 13.11 13.79 7.76
C ARG A 413 14.27 12.98 7.21
N ARG A 414 13.99 11.83 6.57
CA ARG A 414 14.99 11.03 5.83
C ARG A 414 15.53 11.80 4.62
N LYS A 415 14.68 12.50 3.88
CA LYS A 415 15.08 13.36 2.77
C LYS A 415 16.03 14.47 3.23
N LYS A 416 15.72 15.18 4.32
CA LYS A 416 16.60 16.20 4.91
C LYS A 416 17.94 15.63 5.43
N ILE A 417 17.92 14.41 5.95
CA ILE A 417 19.13 13.73 6.38
C ILE A 417 19.98 13.35 5.15
N MET A 418 19.39 12.83 4.10
CA MET A 418 20.07 12.50 2.86
C MET A 418 20.62 13.77 2.16
N GLU A 419 19.82 14.83 2.03
CA GLU A 419 20.27 16.12 1.49
C GLU A 419 21.47 16.68 2.28
N LYS A 420 21.50 16.46 3.60
CA LYS A 420 22.63 16.85 4.44
C LYS A 420 23.88 16.00 4.20
N TYR A 421 23.72 14.73 3.84
CA TYR A 421 24.85 13.85 3.50
C TYR A 421 25.31 14.06 2.04
N GLU A 422 24.41 14.33 1.11
CA GLU A 422 24.74 14.70 -0.27
C GLU A 422 25.51 16.04 -0.36
N SER A 423 25.33 16.95 0.59
CA SER A 423 26.08 18.22 0.66
C SER A 423 27.44 18.09 1.35
N LEU A 424 27.78 16.90 1.87
CA LEU A 424 29.08 16.60 2.52
C LEU A 424 29.97 15.69 1.67
N LEU A 425 29.48 15.22 0.53
CA LEU A 425 30.18 14.52 -0.54
C LEU A 425 30.36 15.43 -1.76
#